data_4e699b64f0bd8ba2ac1ed389d1f933f4
#
_entry.id   4e699b64f0bd8ba2ac1ed389d1f933f4
#
_cell.length_a   1.000
_cell.length_b   1.000
_cell.length_c   1.000
_cell.angle_alpha   90.00
_cell.angle_beta   90.00
_cell.angle_gamma   90.00
#
_symmetry.space_group_name_H-M   'P 1'
#
loop_
_entity.id
_entity.type
_entity.pdbx_description
1 polymer ?
#
loop_
_entity_poly.entity_id
_entity_poly.type
_entity_poly.pdbx_seq_one_letter_code
_entity_poly.pdbx_strand_id
1 'polypeptide(L)'
;MEHKTKLIVRGGGDLASGVIHRLYRCGYQVLVLECRKPSAIRRKVSFGEAVFDGISSVEGVTGRLIEDVSECQKVWEAGEIPILVDETGKVIKELRPDALIDAILAKRNLGTTREMAPLTVALGPGFEAGKDVDFVIETQRGHNLGRVIRKGSATPNTGIPGVIAGYGKERVIHSPAAGIMHNLSQIGDIVEKDQIIAMVDATPVYASLTGVLRGIIRDGYEVPKGMKIADIDPRKEQKKNCDTVSDKARCIAGSVVEVLLANGVLP
;
A
#
# COMPACT_ATOMS: atom_id res chain seq x y z
N MET A 1 -28.69 -3.57 -16.93
CA MET A 1 -27.24 -3.43 -16.69
C MET A 1 -26.86 -4.46 -15.64
N GLU A 2 -25.90 -5.32 -15.92
CA GLU A 2 -25.38 -6.26 -14.94
C GLU A 2 -24.80 -5.47 -13.75
N HIS A 3 -25.18 -5.86 -12.53
CA HIS A 3 -24.67 -5.23 -11.31
C HIS A 3 -23.20 -5.62 -11.16
N LYS A 4 -22.28 -4.70 -11.44
CA LYS A 4 -20.87 -4.91 -11.20
C LYS A 4 -20.55 -4.73 -9.72
N THR A 5 -19.86 -5.71 -9.16
CA THR A 5 -19.46 -5.73 -7.74
C THR A 5 -18.51 -4.60 -7.41
N LYS A 6 -18.89 -3.79 -6.43
CA LYS A 6 -18.14 -2.61 -5.97
C LYS A 6 -17.36 -2.94 -4.72
N LEU A 7 -16.07 -2.69 -4.77
CA LEU A 7 -15.17 -2.87 -3.63
C LEU A 7 -14.57 -1.54 -3.22
N ILE A 8 -14.41 -1.35 -1.91
CA ILE A 8 -13.60 -0.26 -1.38
C ILE A 8 -12.31 -0.83 -0.80
N VAL A 9 -11.16 -0.25 -1.17
CA VAL A 9 -9.87 -0.51 -0.55
C VAL A 9 -9.41 0.75 0.18
N ARG A 10 -9.23 0.67 1.49
CA ARG A 10 -8.66 1.74 2.31
C ARG A 10 -7.14 1.64 2.28
N GLY A 11 -6.47 2.68 1.77
CA GLY A 11 -5.03 2.75 1.55
C GLY A 11 -4.63 2.39 0.11
N GLY A 12 -3.66 3.13 -0.44
CA GLY A 12 -3.11 2.98 -1.80
C GLY A 12 -1.59 2.76 -1.83
N GLY A 13 -0.97 2.36 -0.70
CA GLY A 13 0.47 2.08 -0.63
C GLY A 13 0.89 0.80 -1.36
N ASP A 14 2.17 0.42 -1.30
CA ASP A 14 2.77 -0.73 -2.02
C ASP A 14 1.94 -2.04 -1.90
N LEU A 15 1.65 -2.49 -0.68
CA LEU A 15 0.90 -3.75 -0.50
C LEU A 15 -0.56 -3.61 -0.91
N ALA A 16 -1.19 -2.49 -0.59
CA ALA A 16 -2.54 -2.16 -1.03
C ALA A 16 -2.64 -2.17 -2.55
N SER A 17 -1.67 -1.57 -3.23
CA SER A 17 -1.64 -1.50 -4.70
C SER A 17 -1.56 -2.87 -5.36
N GLY A 18 -0.87 -3.83 -4.76
CA GLY A 18 -0.89 -5.21 -5.23
C GLY A 18 -2.28 -5.85 -5.13
N VAL A 19 -3.02 -5.56 -4.06
CA VAL A 19 -4.42 -6.00 -3.89
C VAL A 19 -5.33 -5.29 -4.91
N ILE A 20 -5.27 -3.97 -4.98
CA ILE A 20 -6.05 -3.13 -5.90
C ILE A 20 -5.87 -3.59 -7.34
N HIS A 21 -4.61 -3.73 -7.78
CA HIS A 21 -4.26 -4.20 -9.12
C HIS A 21 -4.87 -5.58 -9.41
N ARG A 22 -4.77 -6.53 -8.46
CA ARG A 22 -5.32 -7.87 -8.62
C ARG A 22 -6.85 -7.85 -8.72
N LEU A 23 -7.53 -7.10 -7.86
CA LEU A 23 -8.98 -6.97 -7.87
C LEU A 23 -9.48 -6.36 -9.18
N TYR A 24 -8.84 -5.29 -9.65
CA TYR A 24 -9.14 -4.70 -10.95
C TYR A 24 -8.98 -5.72 -12.09
N ARG A 25 -7.87 -6.47 -12.11
CA ARG A 25 -7.62 -7.51 -13.13
C ARG A 25 -8.58 -8.69 -13.06
N CYS A 26 -9.22 -8.92 -11.93
CA CYS A 26 -10.29 -9.90 -11.76
C CYS A 26 -11.67 -9.37 -12.19
N GLY A 27 -11.82 -8.09 -12.56
CA GLY A 27 -13.05 -7.52 -13.08
C GLY A 27 -13.89 -6.73 -12.07
N TYR A 28 -13.42 -6.59 -10.82
CA TYR A 28 -14.13 -5.79 -9.82
C TYR A 28 -14.05 -4.29 -10.09
N GLN A 29 -15.09 -3.56 -9.74
CA GLN A 29 -15.06 -2.11 -9.64
C GLN A 29 -14.47 -1.71 -8.27
N VAL A 30 -13.27 -1.14 -8.29
CA VAL A 30 -12.55 -0.77 -7.07
C VAL A 30 -12.53 0.74 -6.90
N LEU A 31 -12.91 1.24 -5.72
CA LEU A 31 -12.63 2.60 -5.25
C LEU A 31 -11.54 2.53 -4.18
N VAL A 32 -10.52 3.37 -4.29
CA VAL A 32 -9.45 3.50 -3.29
C VAL A 32 -9.70 4.74 -2.44
N LEU A 33 -9.67 4.56 -1.11
CA LEU A 33 -9.69 5.68 -0.16
C LEU A 33 -8.29 5.89 0.40
N GLU A 34 -7.78 7.12 0.28
CA GLU A 34 -6.43 7.43 0.73
C GLU A 34 -6.41 8.69 1.61
N CYS A 35 -5.33 8.90 2.33
CA CYS A 35 -5.11 10.13 3.10
C CYS A 35 -4.58 11.26 2.22
N ARG A 36 -4.65 12.51 2.73
CA ARG A 36 -4.18 13.70 2.01
C ARG A 36 -2.68 13.72 1.74
N LYS A 37 -1.88 13.05 2.58
CA LYS A 37 -0.42 12.97 2.47
C LYS A 37 0.04 11.52 2.54
N PRO A 38 -0.15 10.71 1.48
CA PRO A 38 0.37 9.34 1.43
C PRO A 38 1.88 9.30 1.64
N SER A 39 2.36 8.35 2.44
CA SER A 39 3.78 8.22 2.81
C SER A 39 4.46 6.99 2.23
N ALA A 40 4.02 6.54 1.06
CA ALA A 40 4.62 5.41 0.38
C ALA A 40 6.07 5.70 -0.03
N ILE A 41 7.01 4.83 0.35
CA ILE A 41 8.40 4.92 -0.12
C ILE A 41 8.60 4.22 -1.46
N ARG A 42 7.86 3.13 -1.73
CA ARG A 42 7.86 2.45 -3.03
C ARG A 42 6.85 3.10 -3.97
N ARG A 43 7.04 4.39 -4.24
CA ARG A 43 6.10 5.26 -4.98
C ARG A 43 5.75 4.75 -6.37
N LYS A 44 6.70 4.14 -7.09
CA LYS A 44 6.48 3.56 -8.44
C LYS A 44 5.49 2.38 -8.47
N VAL A 45 5.09 1.85 -7.31
CA VAL A 45 4.10 0.78 -7.18
C VAL A 45 3.03 1.15 -6.15
N SER A 46 2.65 2.43 -6.11
CA SER A 46 1.65 2.98 -5.19
C SER A 46 0.60 3.77 -5.94
N PHE A 47 -0.65 3.32 -5.88
CA PHE A 47 -1.78 4.10 -6.39
C PHE A 47 -2.02 5.37 -5.56
N GLY A 48 -1.57 5.40 -4.30
CA GLY A 48 -1.64 6.59 -3.45
C GLY A 48 -0.92 7.82 -4.02
N GLU A 49 0.05 7.65 -4.91
CA GLU A 49 0.73 8.78 -5.56
C GLU A 49 -0.21 9.64 -6.43
N ALA A 50 -1.37 9.09 -6.86
CA ALA A 50 -2.38 9.88 -7.55
C ALA A 50 -2.90 11.06 -6.73
N VAL A 51 -2.85 11.00 -5.40
CA VAL A 51 -3.23 12.12 -4.52
C VAL A 51 -2.38 13.36 -4.77
N PHE A 52 -1.12 13.19 -5.17
CA PHE A 52 -0.20 14.29 -5.47
C PHE A 52 -0.20 14.67 -6.97
N ASP A 53 -0.27 13.69 -7.86
CA ASP A 53 -0.01 13.86 -9.29
C ASP A 53 -1.30 13.83 -10.14
N GLY A 54 -2.47 13.64 -9.49
CA GLY A 54 -3.77 13.46 -10.17
C GLY A 54 -3.96 12.05 -10.74
N ILE A 55 -2.88 11.41 -11.18
CA ILE A 55 -2.87 10.04 -11.70
C ILE A 55 -1.66 9.27 -11.20
N SER A 56 -1.78 7.94 -11.16
CA SER A 56 -0.67 7.02 -10.92
C SER A 56 -0.85 5.76 -11.77
N SER A 57 0.23 5.05 -12.07
CA SER A 57 0.14 3.80 -12.82
C SER A 57 0.96 2.70 -12.14
N VAL A 58 0.38 1.52 -12.01
CA VAL A 58 1.03 0.33 -11.46
C VAL A 58 0.83 -0.83 -12.43
N GLU A 59 1.93 -1.32 -13.03
CA GLU A 59 1.92 -2.43 -14.01
C GLU A 59 0.85 -2.25 -15.10
N GLY A 60 0.74 -1.03 -15.66
CA GLY A 60 -0.18 -0.72 -16.77
C GLY A 60 -1.63 -0.48 -16.35
N VAL A 61 -1.95 -0.48 -15.07
CA VAL A 61 -3.27 -0.09 -14.55
C VAL A 61 -3.19 1.34 -14.03
N THR A 62 -4.10 2.20 -14.45
CA THR A 62 -4.15 3.62 -14.08
C THR A 62 -5.10 3.84 -12.90
N GLY A 63 -4.62 4.54 -11.89
CA GLY A 63 -5.41 5.13 -10.82
C GLY A 63 -5.57 6.63 -11.05
N ARG A 64 -6.78 7.16 -10.87
CA ARG A 64 -7.14 8.56 -11.09
C ARG A 64 -7.73 9.18 -9.82
N LEU A 65 -7.17 10.30 -9.40
CA LEU A 65 -7.75 11.10 -8.32
C LEU A 65 -9.11 11.66 -8.77
N ILE A 66 -10.09 11.54 -7.90
CA ILE A 66 -11.41 12.14 -8.03
C ILE A 66 -11.70 13.04 -6.83
N GLU A 67 -12.56 14.01 -7.00
CA GLU A 67 -12.98 14.92 -5.94
C GLU A 67 -14.24 14.43 -5.22
N ASP A 68 -15.11 13.71 -5.95
CA ASP A 68 -16.40 13.24 -5.45
C ASP A 68 -16.71 11.82 -5.93
N VAL A 69 -17.43 11.06 -5.09
CA VAL A 69 -17.80 9.67 -5.37
C VAL A 69 -18.70 9.51 -6.61
N SER A 70 -19.43 10.53 -7.00
CA SER A 70 -20.24 10.53 -8.23
C SER A 70 -19.41 10.37 -9.50
N GLU A 71 -18.12 10.68 -9.45
CA GLU A 71 -17.20 10.50 -10.58
C GLU A 71 -16.75 9.03 -10.78
N CYS A 72 -16.95 8.16 -9.78
CA CYS A 72 -16.51 6.77 -9.84
C CYS A 72 -16.97 6.06 -11.10
N GLN A 73 -18.26 6.20 -11.47
CA GLN A 73 -18.83 5.52 -12.64
C GLN A 73 -18.09 5.87 -13.93
N LYS A 74 -17.82 7.14 -14.15
CA LYS A 74 -17.06 7.64 -15.31
C LYS A 74 -15.64 7.08 -15.37
N VAL A 75 -14.96 7.01 -14.22
CA VAL A 75 -13.58 6.50 -14.12
C VAL A 75 -13.55 4.98 -14.37
N TRP A 76 -14.49 4.22 -13.83
CA TRP A 76 -14.61 2.78 -14.10
C TRP A 76 -14.94 2.50 -15.57
N GLU A 77 -15.80 3.29 -16.22
CA GLU A 77 -16.10 3.17 -17.65
C GLU A 77 -14.90 3.47 -18.54
N ALA A 78 -14.01 4.34 -18.09
CA ALA A 78 -12.74 4.61 -18.75
C ALA A 78 -11.69 3.48 -18.54
N GLY A 79 -12.01 2.44 -17.74
CA GLY A 79 -11.08 1.36 -17.43
C GLY A 79 -9.99 1.79 -16.44
N GLU A 80 -10.27 2.76 -15.57
CA GLU A 80 -9.34 3.27 -14.56
C GLU A 80 -9.88 3.02 -13.15
N ILE A 81 -9.03 3.21 -12.14
CA ILE A 81 -9.38 3.04 -10.73
C ILE A 81 -9.54 4.41 -10.08
N PRO A 82 -10.74 4.78 -9.59
CA PRO A 82 -10.93 6.02 -8.84
C PRO A 82 -10.20 5.97 -7.50
N ILE A 83 -9.57 7.10 -7.14
CA ILE A 83 -8.87 7.31 -5.88
C ILE A 83 -9.45 8.57 -5.26
N LEU A 84 -9.98 8.44 -4.05
CA LEU A 84 -10.62 9.53 -3.33
C LEU A 84 -9.89 9.81 -2.02
N VAL A 85 -9.67 11.08 -1.71
CA VAL A 85 -9.14 11.47 -0.40
C VAL A 85 -10.27 11.42 0.62
N ASP A 86 -10.33 10.31 1.37
CA ASP A 86 -11.27 10.11 2.49
C ASP A 86 -10.63 9.23 3.58
N GLU A 87 -9.92 9.85 4.50
CA GLU A 87 -9.21 9.18 5.60
C GLU A 87 -10.16 8.43 6.55
N THR A 88 -11.37 8.93 6.70
CA THR A 88 -12.36 8.42 7.66
C THR A 88 -13.33 7.41 7.07
N GLY A 89 -13.40 7.30 5.75
CA GLY A 89 -14.32 6.39 5.06
C GLY A 89 -15.78 6.86 5.08
N LYS A 90 -16.03 8.17 5.02
CA LYS A 90 -17.38 8.74 4.99
C LYS A 90 -18.19 8.23 3.80
N VAL A 91 -17.53 8.11 2.66
CA VAL A 91 -18.15 7.67 1.40
C VAL A 91 -18.61 6.20 1.42
N ILE A 92 -18.15 5.39 2.37
CA ILE A 92 -18.53 3.96 2.47
C ILE A 92 -20.05 3.81 2.60
N LYS A 93 -20.68 4.66 3.42
CA LYS A 93 -22.15 4.64 3.61
C LYS A 93 -22.92 5.05 2.36
N GLU A 94 -22.35 5.91 1.54
CA GLU A 94 -22.95 6.40 0.29
C GLU A 94 -22.82 5.37 -0.82
N LEU A 95 -21.59 4.85 -1.04
CA LEU A 95 -21.32 3.88 -2.11
C LEU A 95 -21.92 2.50 -1.82
N ARG A 96 -22.03 2.09 -0.54
CA ARG A 96 -22.49 0.78 -0.09
C ARG A 96 -21.78 -0.35 -0.83
N PRO A 97 -20.47 -0.55 -0.59
CA PRO A 97 -19.70 -1.56 -1.31
C PRO A 97 -20.15 -2.97 -0.92
N ASP A 98 -19.94 -3.93 -1.81
CA ASP A 98 -20.17 -5.36 -1.55
C ASP A 98 -19.11 -5.94 -0.61
N ALA A 99 -17.89 -5.39 -0.63
CA ALA A 99 -16.87 -5.68 0.37
C ALA A 99 -15.93 -4.48 0.60
N LEU A 100 -15.34 -4.45 1.80
CA LEU A 100 -14.35 -3.47 2.23
C LEU A 100 -13.04 -4.17 2.59
N ILE A 101 -11.94 -3.67 2.05
CA ILE A 101 -10.58 -4.15 2.36
C ILE A 101 -9.80 -3.04 3.06
N ASP A 102 -9.44 -3.22 4.33
CA ASP A 102 -8.51 -2.32 5.01
C ASP A 102 -7.07 -2.73 4.70
N ALA A 103 -6.41 -1.93 3.88
CA ALA A 103 -5.04 -2.10 3.44
C ALA A 103 -4.14 -0.90 3.83
N ILE A 104 -4.54 -0.12 4.84
CA ILE A 104 -3.77 1.03 5.34
C ILE A 104 -2.45 0.58 5.95
N LEU A 105 -2.42 -0.60 6.61
CA LEU A 105 -1.23 -1.17 7.24
C LEU A 105 -0.63 -0.30 8.36
N ALA A 106 -1.47 0.45 9.05
CA ALA A 106 -1.09 1.31 10.18
C ALA A 106 -0.65 0.51 11.43
N LYS A 107 -0.75 -0.83 11.40
CA LYS A 107 -0.46 -1.75 12.53
C LYS A 107 -1.38 -1.55 13.74
N ARG A 108 -2.42 -0.82 13.57
CA ARG A 108 -3.55 -0.58 14.47
C ARG A 108 -4.78 -0.28 13.63
N ASN A 109 -5.95 -0.60 14.15
CA ASN A 109 -7.21 -0.23 13.51
C ASN A 109 -7.41 1.30 13.58
N LEU A 110 -7.67 1.91 12.42
CA LEU A 110 -7.99 3.34 12.28
C LEU A 110 -9.49 3.56 12.02
N GLY A 111 -10.34 2.75 12.65
CA GLY A 111 -11.78 2.91 12.64
C GLY A 111 -12.52 2.05 11.63
N THR A 112 -11.91 1.01 11.06
CA THR A 112 -12.63 0.02 10.25
C THR A 112 -13.40 -0.93 11.17
N THR A 113 -14.69 -1.14 10.86
CA THR A 113 -15.57 -2.07 11.58
C THR A 113 -16.30 -3.00 10.62
N ARG A 114 -16.80 -4.12 11.14
CA ARG A 114 -17.54 -5.12 10.36
C ARG A 114 -18.80 -4.59 9.71
N GLU A 115 -19.41 -3.56 10.30
CA GLU A 115 -20.67 -2.99 9.83
C GLU A 115 -20.52 -2.07 8.61
N MET A 116 -19.27 -1.81 8.19
CA MET A 116 -18.99 -0.92 7.06
C MET A 116 -19.32 -1.53 5.68
N ALA A 117 -19.35 -2.88 5.59
CA ALA A 117 -19.72 -3.60 4.38
C ALA A 117 -20.26 -5.00 4.73
N PRO A 118 -20.97 -5.67 3.80
CA PRO A 118 -21.40 -7.07 3.98
C PRO A 118 -20.24 -8.05 4.22
N LEU A 119 -19.06 -7.75 3.69
CA LEU A 119 -17.83 -8.50 3.91
C LEU A 119 -16.67 -7.53 4.17
N THR A 120 -15.93 -7.77 5.26
CA THR A 120 -14.79 -6.93 5.64
C THR A 120 -13.51 -7.74 5.78
N VAL A 121 -12.42 -7.25 5.18
CA VAL A 121 -11.09 -7.89 5.21
C VAL A 121 -10.06 -6.86 5.64
N ALA A 122 -9.15 -7.22 6.54
CA ALA A 122 -8.02 -6.36 6.91
C ALA A 122 -6.67 -7.04 6.65
N LEU A 123 -5.65 -6.24 6.33
CA LEU A 123 -4.31 -6.72 6.06
C LEU A 123 -3.38 -6.49 7.27
N GLY A 124 -2.84 -7.58 7.80
CA GLY A 124 -1.80 -7.56 8.84
C GLY A 124 -2.29 -7.24 10.24
N PRO A 125 -1.35 -6.88 11.14
CA PRO A 125 -1.64 -6.68 12.54
C PRO A 125 -2.45 -5.40 12.80
N GLY A 126 -3.17 -5.40 13.93
CA GLY A 126 -4.01 -4.28 14.38
C GLY A 126 -5.49 -4.58 14.31
N PHE A 127 -5.87 -5.77 13.82
CA PHE A 127 -7.24 -6.24 13.71
C PHE A 127 -7.41 -7.62 14.33
N GLU A 128 -8.61 -7.90 14.81
CA GLU A 128 -9.06 -9.20 15.26
C GLU A 128 -10.19 -9.70 14.36
N ALA A 129 -9.96 -10.82 13.66
CA ALA A 129 -10.96 -11.46 12.81
C ALA A 129 -12.13 -11.98 13.65
N GLY A 130 -13.37 -11.73 13.21
CA GLY A 130 -14.60 -12.04 13.91
C GLY A 130 -15.04 -10.95 14.90
N LYS A 131 -14.22 -9.92 15.14
CA LYS A 131 -14.54 -8.80 16.04
C LYS A 131 -14.47 -7.46 15.30
N ASP A 132 -13.30 -7.06 14.80
CA ASP A 132 -13.11 -5.79 14.09
C ASP A 132 -13.50 -5.90 12.61
N VAL A 133 -13.18 -7.04 11.99
CA VAL A 133 -13.45 -7.39 10.60
C VAL A 133 -13.80 -8.88 10.50
N ASP A 134 -14.35 -9.33 9.36
CA ASP A 134 -14.66 -10.75 9.17
C ASP A 134 -13.41 -11.60 9.00
N PHE A 135 -12.42 -11.10 8.25
CA PHE A 135 -11.18 -11.81 7.96
C PHE A 135 -9.96 -10.91 8.11
N VAL A 136 -8.85 -11.50 8.54
CA VAL A 136 -7.53 -10.85 8.54
C VAL A 136 -6.58 -11.66 7.67
N ILE A 137 -5.77 -11.00 6.85
CA ILE A 137 -4.74 -11.64 6.04
C ILE A 137 -3.37 -11.43 6.69
N GLU A 138 -2.63 -12.51 6.93
CA GLU A 138 -1.28 -12.45 7.47
C GLU A 138 -0.33 -11.75 6.49
N THR A 139 0.41 -10.77 6.99
CA THR A 139 1.36 -9.99 6.18
C THR A 139 2.82 -10.18 6.58
N GLN A 140 3.12 -10.89 7.65
CA GLN A 140 4.51 -11.20 8.00
C GLN A 140 5.13 -12.18 7.01
N ARG A 141 6.36 -11.89 6.52
CA ARG A 141 7.09 -12.84 5.68
C ARG A 141 7.39 -14.13 6.44
N GLY A 142 7.31 -15.24 5.74
CA GLY A 142 7.53 -16.58 6.25
C GLY A 142 6.45 -17.55 5.79
N HIS A 143 6.39 -18.71 6.44
CA HIS A 143 5.49 -19.81 6.07
C HIS A 143 4.01 -19.42 6.05
N ASN A 144 3.60 -18.48 6.89
CA ASN A 144 2.20 -18.06 7.04
C ASN A 144 1.83 -16.83 6.21
N LEU A 145 2.73 -16.27 5.39
CA LEU A 145 2.42 -15.12 4.54
C LEU A 145 1.19 -15.41 3.68
N GLY A 146 0.22 -14.50 3.70
CA GLY A 146 -1.03 -14.64 2.96
C GLY A 146 -2.08 -15.56 3.64
N ARG A 147 -1.80 -16.15 4.80
CA ARG A 147 -2.80 -16.99 5.49
C ARG A 147 -4.06 -16.19 5.79
N VAL A 148 -5.21 -16.75 5.45
CA VAL A 148 -6.53 -16.22 5.81
C VAL A 148 -6.84 -16.61 7.26
N ILE A 149 -7.03 -15.61 8.11
CA ILE A 149 -7.33 -15.75 9.53
C ILE A 149 -8.83 -15.48 9.73
N ARG A 150 -9.56 -16.46 10.22
CA ARG A 150 -11.01 -16.41 10.46
C ARG A 150 -11.36 -16.09 11.91
N LYS A 151 -10.41 -16.22 12.83
CA LYS A 151 -10.56 -15.95 14.26
C LYS A 151 -9.20 -15.57 14.86
N GLY A 152 -9.16 -14.45 15.59
CA GLY A 152 -7.93 -13.91 16.19
C GLY A 152 -7.21 -12.94 15.26
N SER A 153 -5.93 -12.70 15.49
CA SER A 153 -5.16 -11.63 14.85
C SER A 153 -3.97 -12.16 14.07
N ALA A 154 -3.49 -11.36 13.10
CA ALA A 154 -2.21 -11.59 12.45
C ALA A 154 -1.05 -11.42 13.43
N THR A 155 0.11 -11.95 13.07
CA THR A 155 1.33 -11.86 13.88
C THR A 155 1.65 -10.40 14.21
N PRO A 156 1.92 -10.07 15.49
CA PRO A 156 2.26 -8.71 15.88
C PRO A 156 3.46 -8.15 15.11
N ASN A 157 3.44 -6.84 14.85
CA ASN A 157 4.55 -6.19 14.19
C ASN A 157 5.82 -6.23 15.05
N THR A 158 6.87 -6.84 14.55
CA THR A 158 8.17 -6.93 15.23
C THR A 158 9.02 -5.66 15.08
N GLY A 159 8.65 -4.76 14.16
CA GLY A 159 9.50 -3.62 13.77
C GLY A 159 10.77 -4.02 13.01
N ILE A 160 10.98 -5.32 12.76
CA ILE A 160 12.15 -5.85 12.08
C ILE A 160 11.79 -6.14 10.62
N PRO A 161 12.44 -5.48 9.64
CA PRO A 161 12.26 -5.78 8.23
C PRO A 161 12.69 -7.22 7.90
N GLY A 162 12.06 -7.82 6.90
CA GLY A 162 12.48 -9.13 6.41
C GLY A 162 13.92 -9.10 5.89
N VAL A 163 14.69 -10.14 6.22
CA VAL A 163 16.08 -10.28 5.77
C VAL A 163 16.11 -10.57 4.26
N ILE A 164 16.92 -9.83 3.51
CA ILE A 164 17.18 -10.01 2.08
C ILE A 164 18.69 -10.02 1.87
N ALA A 165 19.23 -11.09 1.30
CA ALA A 165 20.66 -11.27 1.07
C ALA A 165 21.53 -10.98 2.32
N GLY A 166 21.06 -11.41 3.49
CA GLY A 166 21.75 -11.22 4.77
C GLY A 166 21.50 -9.88 5.47
N TYR A 167 20.83 -8.93 4.84
CA TYR A 167 20.54 -7.59 5.41
C TYR A 167 19.06 -7.48 5.83
N GLY A 168 18.83 -6.96 7.01
CA GLY A 168 17.50 -6.74 7.60
C GLY A 168 17.25 -5.24 7.88
N LYS A 169 17.59 -4.79 9.09
CA LYS A 169 17.40 -3.40 9.53
C LYS A 169 18.24 -2.41 8.70
N GLU A 170 19.41 -2.83 8.27
CA GLU A 170 20.36 -2.05 7.50
C GLU A 170 19.80 -1.57 6.15
N ARG A 171 18.79 -2.27 5.62
CA ARG A 171 18.15 -1.90 4.36
C ARG A 171 17.22 -0.70 4.48
N VAL A 172 16.78 -0.40 5.68
CA VAL A 172 15.79 0.63 5.95
C VAL A 172 16.45 1.89 6.46
N ILE A 173 16.19 3.00 5.80
CA ILE A 173 16.69 4.32 6.19
C ILE A 173 15.55 5.10 6.85
N HIS A 174 15.88 5.64 8.02
CA HIS A 174 14.97 6.50 8.78
C HIS A 174 15.47 7.94 8.74
N SER A 175 14.56 8.89 8.78
CA SER A 175 14.91 10.31 8.80
C SER A 175 15.77 10.66 10.02
N PRO A 176 16.95 11.28 9.81
CA PRO A 176 17.82 11.70 10.91
C PRO A 176 17.27 12.91 11.67
N ALA A 177 16.42 13.71 11.04
CA ALA A 177 15.82 14.94 11.57
C ALA A 177 14.34 15.06 11.18
N ALA A 178 13.61 15.96 11.80
CA ALA A 178 12.36 16.47 11.28
C ALA A 178 12.64 17.57 10.27
N GLY A 179 11.87 17.68 9.18
CA GLY A 179 12.05 18.69 8.14
C GLY A 179 11.50 18.26 6.78
N ILE A 180 11.87 18.98 5.74
CA ILE A 180 11.43 18.72 4.36
C ILE A 180 12.47 17.87 3.62
N MET A 181 11.99 16.83 2.93
CA MET A 181 12.83 15.96 2.10
C MET A 181 13.25 16.66 0.80
N HIS A 182 14.54 16.56 0.47
CA HIS A 182 15.12 16.98 -0.79
C HIS A 182 15.92 15.81 -1.38
N ASN A 183 15.34 15.13 -2.37
CA ASN A 183 15.90 13.92 -2.94
C ASN A 183 17.04 14.23 -3.93
N LEU A 184 18.19 13.60 -3.73
CA LEU A 184 19.35 13.68 -4.63
C LEU A 184 19.49 12.41 -5.49
N SER A 185 18.86 11.32 -5.08
CA SER A 185 18.79 10.06 -5.81
C SER A 185 17.32 9.67 -6.07
N GLN A 186 17.12 8.82 -7.07
CA GLN A 186 15.80 8.38 -7.51
C GLN A 186 15.63 6.86 -7.33
N ILE A 187 14.35 6.41 -7.28
CA ILE A 187 14.04 4.98 -7.24
C ILE A 187 14.59 4.30 -8.50
N GLY A 188 15.43 3.27 -8.29
CA GLY A 188 16.12 2.53 -9.33
C GLY A 188 17.59 2.91 -9.48
N ASP A 189 18.07 3.96 -8.81
CA ASP A 189 19.50 4.28 -8.81
C ASP A 189 20.29 3.22 -8.03
N ILE A 190 21.49 2.94 -8.52
CA ILE A 190 22.50 2.20 -7.76
C ILE A 190 23.23 3.22 -6.89
N VAL A 191 23.17 3.02 -5.59
CA VAL A 191 23.84 3.89 -4.60
C VAL A 191 24.93 3.13 -3.88
N GLU A 192 25.94 3.84 -3.44
CA GLU A 192 27.04 3.29 -2.64
C GLU A 192 26.82 3.57 -1.15
N LYS A 193 27.30 2.68 -0.29
CA LYS A 193 27.27 2.93 1.15
C LYS A 193 27.90 4.28 1.47
N ASP A 194 27.27 5.03 2.38
CA ASP A 194 27.67 6.38 2.82
C ASP A 194 27.53 7.49 1.75
N GLN A 195 26.99 7.19 0.57
CA GLN A 195 26.57 8.19 -0.41
C GLN A 195 25.40 9.01 0.14
N ILE A 196 25.42 10.34 -0.04
CA ILE A 196 24.27 11.20 0.26
C ILE A 196 23.18 10.96 -0.80
N ILE A 197 22.01 10.48 -0.40
CA ILE A 197 20.87 10.16 -1.29
C ILE A 197 19.73 11.18 -1.19
N ALA A 198 19.71 11.96 -0.12
CA ALA A 198 18.75 13.03 0.11
C ALA A 198 19.27 13.97 1.20
N MET A 199 18.56 15.09 1.36
CA MET A 199 18.68 15.99 2.51
C MET A 199 17.33 16.08 3.22
N VAL A 200 17.36 16.27 4.56
CA VAL A 200 16.20 16.72 5.32
C VAL A 200 16.54 18.12 5.82
N ASP A 201 16.01 19.14 5.17
CA ASP A 201 16.50 20.52 5.23
C ASP A 201 18.04 20.53 5.03
N ALA A 202 18.82 20.91 6.04
CA ALA A 202 20.28 20.93 5.99
C ALA A 202 20.94 19.61 6.45
N THR A 203 20.16 18.59 6.85
CA THR A 203 20.70 17.34 7.41
C THR A 203 20.82 16.27 6.33
N PRO A 204 22.03 15.73 6.05
CA PRO A 204 22.22 14.71 5.02
C PRO A 204 21.63 13.36 5.42
N VAL A 205 21.07 12.67 4.43
CA VAL A 205 20.59 11.29 4.52
C VAL A 205 21.55 10.40 3.71
N TYR A 206 22.18 9.46 4.39
CA TYR A 206 23.17 8.58 3.78
C TYR A 206 22.56 7.22 3.40
N ALA A 207 23.04 6.64 2.30
CA ALA A 207 22.77 5.26 1.96
C ALA A 207 23.43 4.34 3.02
N SER A 208 22.62 3.48 3.61
CA SER A 208 23.06 2.57 4.68
C SER A 208 23.89 1.39 4.18
N LEU A 209 23.77 1.06 2.89
CA LEU A 209 24.52 0.00 2.20
C LEU A 209 24.57 0.27 0.69
N THR A 210 25.47 -0.42 0.00
CA THR A 210 25.54 -0.41 -1.46
C THR A 210 24.44 -1.29 -2.05
N GLY A 211 23.66 -0.75 -3.01
CA GLY A 211 22.57 -1.48 -3.64
C GLY A 211 21.65 -0.62 -4.50
N VAL A 212 20.49 -1.13 -4.81
CA VAL A 212 19.44 -0.40 -5.52
C VAL A 212 18.59 0.40 -4.54
N LEU A 213 18.43 1.70 -4.75
CA LEU A 213 17.45 2.51 -4.04
C LEU A 213 16.05 2.07 -4.50
N ARG A 214 15.46 1.14 -3.77
CA ARG A 214 14.18 0.51 -4.12
C ARG A 214 12.99 1.38 -3.81
N GLY A 215 13.13 2.24 -2.83
CA GLY A 215 12.09 3.18 -2.41
C GLY A 215 12.70 4.37 -1.69
N ILE A 216 12.12 5.53 -1.93
CA ILE A 216 12.39 6.76 -1.21
C ILE A 216 11.09 7.59 -1.17
N ILE A 217 10.83 8.23 -0.03
CA ILE A 217 9.66 9.08 0.13
C ILE A 217 9.71 10.24 -0.87
N ARG A 218 8.56 10.83 -1.17
CA ARG A 218 8.42 11.91 -2.14
C ARG A 218 9.30 13.11 -1.78
N ASP A 219 9.88 13.73 -2.80
CA ASP A 219 10.55 15.02 -2.68
C ASP A 219 9.57 16.09 -2.17
N GLY A 220 10.02 17.00 -1.32
CA GLY A 220 9.17 17.99 -0.69
C GLY A 220 8.27 17.45 0.44
N TYR A 221 8.36 16.15 0.78
CA TYR A 221 7.56 15.59 1.88
C TYR A 221 8.07 16.03 3.25
N GLU A 222 7.17 16.48 4.12
CA GLU A 222 7.49 16.82 5.51
C GLU A 222 7.60 15.54 6.35
N VAL A 223 8.79 15.25 6.86
CA VAL A 223 9.06 14.03 7.63
C VAL A 223 9.36 14.34 9.10
N PRO A 224 8.80 13.59 10.06
CA PRO A 224 9.27 13.62 11.44
C PRO A 224 10.57 12.82 11.55
N LYS A 225 11.40 13.16 12.55
CA LYS A 225 12.59 12.36 12.90
C LYS A 225 12.20 10.91 13.18
N GLY A 226 12.98 9.97 12.64
CA GLY A 226 12.76 8.53 12.83
C GLY A 226 11.72 7.91 11.90
N MET A 227 11.05 8.68 11.04
CA MET A 227 10.18 8.11 10.02
C MET A 227 10.99 7.30 9.02
N LYS A 228 10.46 6.14 8.60
CA LYS A 228 11.04 5.38 7.51
C LYS A 228 10.89 6.16 6.21
N ILE A 229 12.01 6.52 5.58
CA ILE A 229 12.04 7.37 4.38
C ILE A 229 12.58 6.68 3.14
N ALA A 230 13.38 5.61 3.29
CA ALA A 230 13.91 4.89 2.14
C ALA A 230 14.14 3.40 2.43
N ASP A 231 14.34 2.63 1.37
CA ASP A 231 14.66 1.20 1.39
C ASP A 231 15.66 0.87 0.27
N ILE A 232 16.78 0.20 0.61
CA ILE A 232 17.79 -0.22 -0.35
C ILE A 232 17.76 -1.75 -0.46
N ASP A 233 17.78 -2.27 -1.68
CA ASP A 233 17.98 -3.70 -1.94
C ASP A 233 19.46 -3.94 -2.29
N PRO A 234 20.17 -4.79 -1.55
CA PRO A 234 21.60 -5.05 -1.82
C PRO A 234 21.84 -5.73 -3.17
N ARG A 235 20.81 -6.31 -3.76
CA ARG A 235 20.86 -7.03 -5.04
C ARG A 235 20.67 -6.07 -6.19
N LYS A 236 21.74 -5.66 -6.86
CA LYS A 236 21.73 -4.65 -7.95
C LYS A 236 20.84 -5.08 -9.14
N GLU A 237 20.74 -6.37 -9.42
CA GLU A 237 19.86 -6.94 -10.47
C GLU A 237 18.37 -6.72 -10.21
N GLN A 238 17.98 -6.37 -8.97
CA GLN A 238 16.62 -6.05 -8.62
C GLN A 238 16.16 -4.64 -9.08
N LYS A 239 17.04 -3.88 -9.73
CA LYS A 239 16.70 -2.58 -10.35
C LYS A 239 15.44 -2.71 -11.24
N LYS A 240 15.36 -3.76 -12.05
CA LYS A 240 14.21 -4.04 -12.93
C LYS A 240 12.88 -4.30 -12.20
N ASN A 241 12.92 -4.50 -10.89
CA ASN A 241 11.76 -4.81 -10.06
C ASN A 241 11.33 -3.63 -9.16
N CYS A 242 11.91 -2.44 -9.37
CA CYS A 242 11.57 -1.27 -8.57
C CYS A 242 10.16 -0.72 -8.87
N ASP A 243 9.66 -0.96 -10.07
CA ASP A 243 8.37 -0.51 -10.61
C ASP A 243 7.34 -1.63 -10.74
N THR A 244 7.61 -2.81 -10.17
CA THR A 244 6.71 -3.96 -10.21
C THR A 244 6.20 -4.34 -8.83
N VAL A 245 4.98 -4.91 -8.80
CA VAL A 245 4.33 -5.43 -7.60
C VAL A 245 5.17 -6.58 -7.01
N SER A 246 5.43 -6.54 -5.70
CA SER A 246 6.27 -7.54 -5.04
C SER A 246 5.60 -8.91 -4.91
N ASP A 247 6.43 -9.96 -4.75
CA ASP A 247 6.00 -11.31 -4.37
C ASP A 247 5.05 -11.31 -3.17
N LYS A 248 5.40 -10.54 -2.13
CA LYS A 248 4.59 -10.40 -0.92
C LYS A 248 3.22 -9.80 -1.22
N ALA A 249 3.17 -8.71 -1.98
CA ALA A 249 1.91 -8.06 -2.35
C ALA A 249 1.04 -8.97 -3.23
N ARG A 250 1.65 -9.73 -4.16
CA ARG A 250 0.94 -10.71 -4.99
C ARG A 250 0.36 -11.86 -4.17
N CYS A 251 1.10 -12.38 -3.19
CA CYS A 251 0.62 -13.43 -2.28
C CYS A 251 -0.59 -12.95 -1.48
N ILE A 252 -0.49 -11.78 -0.81
CA ILE A 252 -1.57 -11.18 -0.04
C ILE A 252 -2.80 -10.93 -0.92
N ALA A 253 -2.61 -10.40 -2.12
CA ALA A 253 -3.69 -10.13 -3.07
C ALA A 253 -4.44 -11.41 -3.48
N GLY A 254 -3.73 -12.54 -3.64
CA GLY A 254 -4.35 -13.84 -3.88
C GLY A 254 -5.29 -14.26 -2.75
N SER A 255 -4.88 -14.06 -1.51
CA SER A 255 -5.69 -14.39 -0.33
C SER A 255 -6.92 -13.49 -0.19
N VAL A 256 -6.82 -12.21 -0.56
CA VAL A 256 -8.01 -11.33 -0.60
C VAL A 256 -9.02 -11.84 -1.63
N VAL A 257 -8.57 -12.20 -2.84
CA VAL A 257 -9.45 -12.79 -3.87
C VAL A 257 -10.08 -14.10 -3.39
N GLU A 258 -9.31 -14.97 -2.72
CA GLU A 258 -9.83 -16.20 -2.11
C GLU A 258 -10.99 -15.90 -1.15
N VAL A 259 -10.81 -14.93 -0.25
CA VAL A 259 -11.86 -14.55 0.70
C VAL A 259 -13.10 -14.04 0.00
N LEU A 260 -12.96 -13.16 -1.01
CA LEU A 260 -14.09 -12.62 -1.77
C LEU A 260 -14.88 -13.75 -2.44
N LEU A 261 -14.21 -14.60 -3.22
CA LEU A 261 -14.85 -15.70 -3.96
C LEU A 261 -15.49 -16.73 -3.01
N ALA A 262 -14.81 -17.11 -1.93
CA ALA A 262 -15.33 -18.07 -0.94
C ALA A 262 -16.57 -17.57 -0.18
N ASN A 263 -16.83 -16.25 -0.20
CA ASN A 263 -18.00 -15.62 0.41
C ASN A 263 -19.02 -15.12 -0.62
N GLY A 264 -18.92 -15.55 -1.88
CA GLY A 264 -19.90 -15.23 -2.93
C GLY A 264 -19.80 -13.83 -3.49
N VAL A 265 -18.75 -13.07 -3.19
CA VAL A 265 -18.48 -11.75 -3.76
C VAL A 265 -17.76 -11.96 -5.09
N LEU A 266 -18.51 -12.12 -6.15
CA LEU A 266 -18.03 -12.38 -7.52
C LEU A 266 -17.83 -11.06 -8.29
N PRO A 267 -16.87 -10.96 -9.24
CA PRO A 267 -16.63 -9.76 -10.03
C PRO A 267 -17.77 -9.42 -10.99
#